data_d68de94b2886a8e7a3e343ac97978ed1
#
_entry.id   d68de94b2886a8e7a3e343ac97978ed1
#
_cell.length_a   1.000
_cell.length_b   1.000
_cell.length_c   1.000
_cell.angle_alpha   90.00
_cell.angle_beta   90.00
_cell.angle_gamma   90.00
#
_symmetry.space_group_name_H-M   'P 1'
#
loop_
_entity.id
_entity.type
_entity.pdbx_description
1 polymer ?
#
loop_
_entity_poly.entity_id
_entity_poly.type
_entity_poly.pdbx_seq_one_letter_code
_entity_poly.pdbx_strand_id
1 'polypeptide(L)'
;MEPRDLSTHVPYEAGRGIEETARELGMDPDELVKLSSNENAWGPSPKAVVALRESAATVHAYPKASHTDLTAALADRFSVEDDQVWLANGGDGALDYLARALLAPGDEVLVSDPGFAYYAMSARFHHGQVNKYPIRKADDFEQTAEGVLDYYDGERVVYVTSPHNPAGTEMPLGEVRKLADATDEETLVVVDEAYGEFSETPSAVELTRERDDVAVLRTFSKAFGLAGCRLGYAIVPRDWSEAYARVNTPFAASELACRAGLAALDDTDHVEQTVEGVRDAREYMYDNLDCPTWESQGNFVLAEVGD
;
A
#
# COMPACT_ATOMS: atom_id res chain seq x y z
N MET A 1 31.17 -9.84 -18.15
CA MET A 1 29.70 -9.59 -18.32
C MET A 1 29.33 -8.47 -17.37
N GLU A 2 28.65 -7.46 -17.82
CA GLU A 2 28.20 -6.34 -17.02
C GLU A 2 26.65 -6.42 -16.85
N PRO A 3 26.09 -5.88 -15.73
CA PRO A 3 24.66 -5.71 -15.63
C PRO A 3 24.11 -4.87 -16.80
N ARG A 4 22.81 -4.99 -17.08
CA ARG A 4 22.15 -4.07 -18.03
C ARG A 4 22.27 -2.63 -17.53
N ASP A 5 22.09 -1.64 -18.41
CA ASP A 5 22.02 -0.25 -17.98
C ASP A 5 20.86 -0.04 -16.99
N LEU A 6 21.19 0.43 -15.80
CA LEU A 6 20.27 0.75 -14.71
C LEU A 6 20.31 2.24 -14.36
N SER A 7 20.88 3.10 -15.20
CA SER A 7 21.05 4.53 -14.92
C SER A 7 19.73 5.29 -14.68
N THR A 8 18.63 4.78 -15.21
CA THR A 8 17.27 5.33 -15.00
C THR A 8 16.57 4.78 -13.75
N HIS A 9 17.18 3.80 -13.07
CA HIS A 9 16.63 3.20 -11.87
C HIS A 9 17.23 3.88 -10.64
N VAL A 10 16.37 4.48 -9.84
CA VAL A 10 16.77 5.12 -8.59
C VAL A 10 16.67 4.09 -7.45
N PRO A 11 17.70 3.92 -6.59
CA PRO A 11 17.60 3.05 -5.43
C PRO A 11 16.47 3.54 -4.49
N TYR A 12 15.73 2.59 -3.91
CA TYR A 12 14.76 2.93 -2.87
C TYR A 12 15.52 3.31 -1.59
N GLU A 13 15.30 4.54 -1.13
CA GLU A 13 15.83 4.99 0.16
C GLU A 13 14.84 4.62 1.27
N ALA A 14 15.07 3.46 1.89
CA ALA A 14 14.30 3.05 3.06
C ALA A 14 14.61 3.98 4.25
N GLY A 15 13.60 4.17 5.11
CA GLY A 15 13.84 4.82 6.40
C GLY A 15 14.93 4.05 7.18
N ARG A 16 15.84 4.79 7.83
CA ARG A 16 16.94 4.19 8.59
C ARG A 16 16.43 3.36 9.77
N GLY A 17 17.12 2.28 10.06
CA GLY A 17 16.89 1.50 11.28
C GLY A 17 17.24 2.31 12.52
N ILE A 18 16.44 2.20 13.59
CA ILE A 18 16.69 2.93 14.84
C ILE A 18 18.06 2.58 15.45
N GLU A 19 18.47 1.31 15.35
CA GLU A 19 19.76 0.84 15.86
C GLU A 19 20.96 1.43 15.09
N GLU A 20 20.82 1.61 13.78
CA GLU A 20 21.86 2.22 12.93
C GLU A 20 21.99 3.71 13.25
N THR A 21 20.87 4.41 13.36
CA THR A 21 20.83 5.83 13.71
C THR A 21 21.38 6.07 15.13
N ALA A 22 20.99 5.25 16.09
CA ALA A 22 21.52 5.32 17.45
C ALA A 22 23.04 5.13 17.51
N ARG A 23 23.56 4.17 16.73
CA ARG A 23 25.01 3.93 16.65
C ARG A 23 25.76 5.11 16.05
N GLU A 24 25.22 5.73 15.01
CA GLU A 24 25.82 6.92 14.39
C GLU A 24 25.82 8.13 15.34
N LEU A 25 24.75 8.30 16.12
CA LEU A 25 24.60 9.41 17.06
C LEU A 25 25.27 9.15 18.41
N GLY A 26 25.71 7.91 18.68
CA GLY A 26 26.25 7.51 19.98
C GLY A 26 25.24 7.53 21.11
N MET A 27 23.97 7.27 20.79
CA MET A 27 22.82 7.25 21.69
C MET A 27 22.35 5.79 21.97
N ASP A 28 21.56 5.63 23.02
CA ASP A 28 20.82 4.38 23.22
C ASP A 28 19.62 4.34 22.24
N PRO A 29 19.39 3.22 21.52
CA PRO A 29 18.19 3.08 20.69
C PRO A 29 16.88 3.39 21.40
N ASP A 30 16.79 3.08 22.70
CA ASP A 30 15.61 3.33 23.54
C ASP A 30 15.36 4.83 23.83
N GLU A 31 16.34 5.69 23.57
CA GLU A 31 16.20 7.15 23.67
C GLU A 31 15.67 7.80 22.38
N LEU A 32 15.55 7.02 21.29
CA LEU A 32 15.10 7.50 19.99
C LEU A 32 13.66 7.11 19.72
N VAL A 33 12.89 8.04 19.15
CA VAL A 33 11.55 7.78 18.64
C VAL A 33 11.62 7.61 17.11
N LYS A 34 11.28 6.42 16.63
CA LYS A 34 11.25 6.12 15.19
C LYS A 34 9.94 6.62 14.58
N LEU A 35 10.01 7.66 13.76
CA LEU A 35 8.88 8.21 13.01
C LEU A 35 8.96 7.92 11.51
N SER A 36 10.01 7.23 11.05
CA SER A 36 10.16 6.84 9.65
C SER A 36 9.32 5.58 9.35
N SER A 37 8.93 5.43 8.07
CA SER A 37 8.25 4.24 7.52
C SER A 37 6.79 4.04 7.95
N ASN A 38 6.19 4.95 8.73
CA ASN A 38 4.79 4.89 9.15
C ASN A 38 4.40 3.49 9.69
N GLU A 39 5.24 2.96 10.59
CA GLU A 39 5.00 1.68 11.25
C GLU A 39 3.94 1.80 12.34
N ASN A 40 3.37 0.67 12.75
CA ASN A 40 2.40 0.63 13.84
C ASN A 40 3.11 0.65 15.19
N ALA A 41 2.92 1.70 15.98
CA ALA A 41 3.54 1.86 17.30
C ALA A 41 2.99 0.87 18.37
N TRP A 42 1.78 0.34 18.17
CA TRP A 42 1.16 -0.67 19.06
C TRP A 42 1.63 -2.10 18.73
N GLY A 43 2.35 -2.28 17.61
CA GLY A 43 2.82 -3.58 17.17
C GLY A 43 1.73 -4.50 16.61
N PRO A 44 2.04 -5.79 16.43
CA PRO A 44 1.10 -6.76 15.90
C PRO A 44 0.07 -7.21 16.96
N SER A 45 -1.08 -7.68 16.49
CA SER A 45 -2.08 -8.29 17.34
C SER A 45 -1.51 -9.46 18.17
N PRO A 46 -1.92 -9.62 19.45
CA PRO A 46 -1.54 -10.77 20.26
C PRO A 46 -1.87 -12.11 19.60
N LYS A 47 -3.00 -12.23 18.89
CA LYS A 47 -3.37 -13.44 18.14
C LYS A 47 -2.38 -13.71 17.00
N ALA A 48 -1.93 -12.67 16.28
CA ALA A 48 -0.92 -12.82 15.24
C ALA A 48 0.42 -13.29 15.81
N VAL A 49 0.84 -12.77 16.98
CA VAL A 49 2.06 -13.20 17.68
C VAL A 49 1.99 -14.67 18.07
N VAL A 50 0.84 -15.13 18.58
CA VAL A 50 0.62 -16.55 18.90
C VAL A 50 0.73 -17.41 17.65
N ALA A 51 0.04 -17.02 16.55
CA ALA A 51 0.06 -17.74 15.30
C ALA A 51 1.48 -17.87 14.70
N LEU A 52 2.31 -16.81 14.81
CA LEU A 52 3.72 -16.84 14.41
C LEU A 52 4.54 -17.85 15.23
N ARG A 53 4.39 -17.83 16.56
CA ARG A 53 5.11 -18.74 17.48
C ARG A 53 4.75 -20.20 17.24
N GLU A 54 3.47 -20.50 17.07
CA GLU A 54 2.98 -21.86 16.81
C GLU A 54 3.44 -22.39 15.46
N SER A 55 3.59 -21.51 14.47
CA SER A 55 3.99 -21.86 13.12
C SER A 55 5.51 -21.90 12.94
N ALA A 56 6.32 -21.38 13.89
CA ALA A 56 7.77 -21.27 13.75
C ALA A 56 8.45 -22.64 13.49
N ALA A 57 7.94 -23.72 14.03
CA ALA A 57 8.48 -25.05 13.82
C ALA A 57 8.21 -25.64 12.42
N THR A 58 7.33 -25.03 11.62
CA THR A 58 6.92 -25.53 10.30
C THR A 58 7.69 -24.90 9.14
N VAL A 59 8.61 -23.96 9.42
CA VAL A 59 9.36 -23.20 8.39
C VAL A 59 10.24 -24.03 7.46
N HIS A 60 10.44 -25.30 7.76
CA HIS A 60 11.18 -26.24 6.91
C HIS A 60 10.36 -26.71 5.69
N ALA A 61 9.06 -26.46 5.68
CA ALA A 61 8.17 -26.81 4.58
C ALA A 61 7.82 -25.57 3.75
N TYR A 62 7.61 -25.76 2.45
CA TYR A 62 7.05 -24.68 1.62
C TYR A 62 5.66 -24.28 2.08
N PRO A 63 5.28 -23.02 1.94
CA PRO A 63 3.93 -22.56 2.22
C PRO A 63 2.90 -23.22 1.28
N LYS A 64 1.63 -23.15 1.64
CA LYS A 64 0.54 -23.53 0.73
C LYS A 64 0.59 -22.67 -0.54
N ALA A 65 0.48 -23.27 -1.70
CA ALA A 65 0.62 -22.56 -2.96
C ALA A 65 -0.47 -21.47 -3.15
N SER A 66 -1.68 -21.71 -2.66
CA SER A 66 -2.83 -20.82 -2.84
C SER A 66 -3.23 -20.03 -1.60
N HIS A 67 -2.72 -20.38 -0.41
CA HIS A 67 -3.12 -19.75 0.87
C HIS A 67 -4.63 -19.52 0.99
N THR A 68 -5.43 -20.51 0.58
CA THR A 68 -6.88 -20.42 0.44
C THR A 68 -7.58 -19.89 1.68
N ASP A 69 -7.08 -20.22 2.88
CA ASP A 69 -7.68 -19.78 4.15
C ASP A 69 -7.64 -18.24 4.28
N LEU A 70 -6.49 -17.61 3.95
CA LEU A 70 -6.33 -16.15 4.00
C LEU A 70 -7.05 -15.48 2.83
N THR A 71 -6.95 -16.07 1.64
CA THR A 71 -7.62 -15.54 0.44
C THR A 71 -9.14 -15.51 0.65
N ALA A 72 -9.74 -16.60 1.14
CA ALA A 72 -11.17 -16.65 1.44
C ALA A 72 -11.57 -15.64 2.53
N ALA A 73 -10.77 -15.50 3.61
CA ALA A 73 -11.06 -14.53 4.66
C ALA A 73 -11.03 -13.07 4.15
N LEU A 74 -10.13 -12.75 3.23
CA LEU A 74 -10.08 -11.43 2.58
C LEU A 74 -11.24 -11.25 1.61
N ALA A 75 -11.57 -12.27 0.81
CA ALA A 75 -12.70 -12.24 -0.10
C ALA A 75 -14.03 -12.02 0.65
N ASP A 76 -14.24 -12.75 1.74
CA ASP A 76 -15.41 -12.58 2.62
C ASP A 76 -15.47 -11.16 3.22
N ARG A 77 -14.33 -10.66 3.74
CA ARG A 77 -14.24 -9.32 4.34
C ARG A 77 -14.68 -8.22 3.37
N PHE A 78 -14.29 -8.33 2.11
CA PHE A 78 -14.57 -7.34 1.07
C PHE A 78 -15.75 -7.67 0.18
N SER A 79 -16.40 -8.83 0.39
CA SER A 79 -17.51 -9.32 -0.43
C SER A 79 -17.16 -9.40 -1.91
N VAL A 80 -16.00 -9.98 -2.21
CA VAL A 80 -15.48 -10.27 -3.54
C VAL A 80 -15.24 -11.77 -3.71
N GLU A 81 -14.91 -12.24 -4.92
CA GLU A 81 -14.59 -13.65 -5.15
C GLU A 81 -13.12 -13.94 -4.76
N ASP A 82 -12.81 -15.17 -4.38
CA ASP A 82 -11.47 -15.60 -3.97
C ASP A 82 -10.40 -15.30 -5.03
N ASP A 83 -10.75 -15.40 -6.30
CA ASP A 83 -9.85 -15.21 -7.44
C ASP A 83 -9.55 -13.73 -7.74
N GLN A 84 -10.28 -12.81 -7.13
CA GLN A 84 -9.96 -11.38 -7.15
C GLN A 84 -8.84 -11.00 -6.15
N VAL A 85 -8.47 -11.89 -5.23
CA VAL A 85 -7.47 -11.60 -4.18
C VAL A 85 -6.10 -12.11 -4.60
N TRP A 86 -5.18 -11.18 -4.88
CA TRP A 86 -3.80 -11.48 -5.25
C TRP A 86 -2.86 -11.25 -4.07
N LEU A 87 -2.54 -12.32 -3.33
CA LEU A 87 -1.60 -12.27 -2.21
C LEU A 87 -0.16 -12.05 -2.70
N ALA A 88 0.61 -11.24 -1.97
CA ALA A 88 1.96 -10.90 -2.36
C ALA A 88 2.89 -10.67 -1.15
N ASN A 89 4.18 -10.58 -1.44
CA ASN A 89 5.22 -10.21 -0.48
C ASN A 89 5.20 -8.69 -0.21
N GLY A 90 4.24 -8.24 0.59
CA GLY A 90 3.95 -6.82 0.84
C GLY A 90 3.17 -6.16 -0.30
N GLY A 91 2.81 -4.89 -0.12
CA GLY A 91 2.21 -4.08 -1.18
C GLY A 91 3.10 -3.96 -2.41
N ASP A 92 4.42 -3.86 -2.19
CA ASP A 92 5.42 -3.79 -3.28
C ASP A 92 5.33 -5.00 -4.21
N GLY A 93 5.18 -6.20 -3.64
CA GLY A 93 5.01 -7.43 -4.42
C GLY A 93 3.71 -7.45 -5.21
N ALA A 94 2.63 -6.88 -4.67
CA ALA A 94 1.36 -6.78 -5.38
C ALA A 94 1.45 -5.78 -6.54
N LEU A 95 2.16 -4.64 -6.36
CA LEU A 95 2.49 -3.71 -7.43
C LEU A 95 3.28 -4.36 -8.55
N ASP A 96 4.29 -5.18 -8.21
CA ASP A 96 5.06 -5.91 -9.23
C ASP A 96 4.21 -6.91 -10.00
N TYR A 97 3.24 -7.57 -9.36
CA TYR A 97 2.34 -8.48 -10.06
C TYR A 97 1.42 -7.75 -11.02
N LEU A 98 0.88 -6.58 -10.62
CA LEU A 98 0.09 -5.74 -11.51
C LEU A 98 0.94 -5.26 -12.71
N ALA A 99 2.16 -4.78 -12.43
CA ALA A 99 3.07 -4.34 -13.50
C ALA A 99 3.43 -5.49 -14.48
N ARG A 100 3.69 -6.70 -13.98
CA ARG A 100 3.96 -7.88 -14.81
C ARG A 100 2.75 -8.29 -15.65
N ALA A 101 1.53 -8.09 -15.14
CA ALA A 101 0.31 -8.46 -15.84
C ALA A 101 -0.07 -7.45 -16.94
N LEU A 102 0.26 -6.18 -16.75
CA LEU A 102 -0.31 -5.09 -17.51
C LEU A 102 0.70 -4.38 -18.42
N LEU A 103 1.97 -4.29 -18.02
CA LEU A 103 2.94 -3.45 -18.73
C LEU A 103 3.74 -4.23 -19.75
N ALA A 104 3.64 -3.82 -21.00
CA ALA A 104 4.60 -4.15 -22.04
C ALA A 104 5.73 -3.09 -22.09
N PRO A 105 6.89 -3.40 -22.71
CA PRO A 105 7.95 -2.41 -22.85
C PRO A 105 7.49 -1.16 -23.60
N GLY A 106 7.61 -0.02 -22.95
CA GLY A 106 7.22 1.28 -23.51
C GLY A 106 5.84 1.79 -23.06
N ASP A 107 5.03 0.94 -22.40
CA ASP A 107 3.77 1.39 -21.81
C ASP A 107 4.02 2.46 -20.74
N GLU A 108 3.07 3.34 -20.56
CA GLU A 108 3.15 4.48 -19.66
C GLU A 108 2.32 4.25 -18.40
N VAL A 109 2.81 4.80 -17.30
CA VAL A 109 2.06 4.87 -16.03
C VAL A 109 1.99 6.30 -15.53
N LEU A 110 0.86 6.70 -14.95
CA LEU A 110 0.68 8.00 -14.33
C LEU A 110 0.70 7.85 -12.81
N VAL A 111 1.57 8.60 -12.13
CA VAL A 111 1.77 8.53 -10.67
C VAL A 111 1.70 9.92 -10.05
N SER A 112 1.31 10.01 -8.77
CA SER A 112 1.34 11.27 -8.03
C SER A 112 2.76 11.78 -7.76
N ASP A 113 2.93 13.11 -7.70
CA ASP A 113 4.13 13.79 -7.27
C ASP A 113 3.79 14.93 -6.28
N PRO A 114 4.18 14.84 -4.99
CA PRO A 114 4.87 13.71 -4.36
C PRO A 114 4.03 12.44 -4.33
N GLY A 115 4.69 11.28 -4.18
CA GLY A 115 4.01 10.00 -4.10
C GLY A 115 4.97 8.86 -3.73
N PHE A 116 4.43 7.65 -3.61
CA PHE A 116 5.23 6.49 -3.25
C PHE A 116 6.20 6.11 -4.37
N ALA A 117 7.49 6.15 -4.07
CA ALA A 117 8.55 5.98 -5.06
C ALA A 117 8.50 4.64 -5.80
N TYR A 118 7.92 3.61 -5.18
CA TYR A 118 7.91 2.26 -5.75
C TYR A 118 7.03 2.12 -6.99
N TYR A 119 6.01 2.95 -7.20
CA TYR A 119 5.23 2.95 -8.44
C TYR A 119 6.13 3.18 -9.65
N ALA A 120 6.93 4.25 -9.60
CA ALA A 120 7.87 4.58 -10.65
C ALA A 120 8.99 3.53 -10.80
N MET A 121 9.44 2.95 -9.69
CA MET A 121 10.47 1.91 -9.69
C MET A 121 9.95 0.64 -10.36
N SER A 122 8.78 0.13 -9.93
CA SER A 122 8.16 -1.06 -10.49
C SER A 122 7.91 -0.90 -11.99
N ALA A 123 7.32 0.23 -12.42
CA ALA A 123 7.10 0.50 -13.84
C ALA A 123 8.41 0.42 -14.65
N ARG A 124 9.49 1.07 -14.18
CA ARG A 124 10.80 1.03 -14.85
C ARG A 124 11.43 -0.36 -14.86
N PHE A 125 11.24 -1.19 -13.83
CA PHE A 125 11.70 -2.58 -13.83
C PHE A 125 11.06 -3.40 -14.93
N HIS A 126 9.82 -3.08 -15.27
CA HIS A 126 9.04 -3.70 -16.35
C HIS A 126 9.14 -2.93 -17.68
N HIS A 127 10.16 -2.06 -17.83
CA HIS A 127 10.43 -1.27 -19.03
C HIS A 127 9.34 -0.26 -19.41
N GLY A 128 8.48 0.11 -18.47
CA GLY A 128 7.48 1.17 -18.65
C GLY A 128 8.08 2.57 -18.47
N GLN A 129 7.35 3.56 -18.93
CA GLN A 129 7.63 4.98 -18.77
C GLN A 129 6.77 5.55 -17.64
N VAL A 130 7.19 6.68 -17.04
CA VAL A 130 6.53 7.24 -15.87
C VAL A 130 6.20 8.70 -16.12
N ASN A 131 4.92 9.00 -16.16
CA ASN A 131 4.35 10.35 -16.14
C ASN A 131 3.88 10.70 -14.74
N LYS A 132 3.75 11.99 -14.44
CA LYS A 132 3.44 12.45 -13.09
C LYS A 132 2.32 13.48 -13.10
N TYR A 133 1.42 13.40 -12.13
CA TYR A 133 0.48 14.46 -11.81
C TYR A 133 0.79 15.05 -10.42
N PRO A 134 0.70 16.36 -10.24
CA PRO A 134 1.08 17.00 -8.99
C PRO A 134 -0.02 16.93 -7.95
N ILE A 135 0.34 16.64 -6.70
CA ILE A 135 -0.49 16.88 -5.50
C ILE A 135 0.08 18.13 -4.82
N ARG A 136 -0.69 19.24 -4.85
CA ARG A 136 -0.15 20.56 -4.55
C ARG A 136 -0.54 21.07 -3.18
N LYS A 137 0.41 21.65 -2.47
CA LYS A 137 0.16 22.39 -1.23
C LYS A 137 -0.81 23.57 -1.42
N ALA A 138 -0.76 24.24 -2.59
CA ALA A 138 -1.62 25.38 -2.89
C ALA A 138 -3.12 25.00 -2.94
N ASP A 139 -3.42 23.73 -3.15
CA ASP A 139 -4.75 23.14 -3.21
C ASP A 139 -5.02 22.27 -1.96
N ASP A 140 -4.30 22.53 -0.84
CA ASP A 140 -4.34 21.73 0.40
C ASP A 140 -4.19 20.23 0.17
N PHE A 141 -3.41 19.86 -0.85
CA PHE A 141 -3.18 18.48 -1.29
C PHE A 141 -4.45 17.70 -1.66
N GLU A 142 -5.52 18.39 -2.02
CA GLU A 142 -6.78 17.78 -2.47
C GLU A 142 -6.53 16.85 -3.66
N GLN A 143 -7.25 15.71 -3.68
CA GLN A 143 -7.23 14.74 -4.75
C GLN A 143 -8.57 14.69 -5.48
N THR A 144 -8.59 15.05 -6.75
CA THR A 144 -9.78 15.04 -7.61
C THR A 144 -9.52 14.30 -8.92
N ALA A 145 -10.58 13.79 -9.54
CA ALA A 145 -10.48 13.18 -10.86
C ALA A 145 -9.95 14.18 -11.89
N GLU A 146 -10.43 15.44 -11.87
CA GLU A 146 -9.98 16.50 -12.78
C GLU A 146 -8.47 16.75 -12.64
N GLY A 147 -7.96 16.84 -11.39
CA GLY A 147 -6.55 17.07 -11.13
C GLY A 147 -5.64 15.97 -11.67
N VAL A 148 -6.13 14.72 -11.77
CA VAL A 148 -5.42 13.60 -12.40
C VAL A 148 -5.58 13.66 -13.91
N LEU A 149 -6.79 13.88 -14.42
CA LEU A 149 -7.14 13.89 -15.85
C LEU A 149 -6.45 15.01 -16.62
N ASP A 150 -6.13 16.12 -15.97
CA ASP A 150 -5.34 17.22 -16.58
C ASP A 150 -3.95 16.77 -17.05
N TYR A 151 -3.46 15.62 -16.55
CA TYR A 151 -2.15 15.05 -16.86
C TYR A 151 -2.23 13.68 -17.53
N TYR A 152 -3.43 13.11 -17.66
CA TYR A 152 -3.65 11.83 -18.30
C TYR A 152 -3.63 11.97 -19.84
N ASP A 153 -2.83 11.13 -20.50
CA ASP A 153 -2.68 11.09 -21.96
C ASP A 153 -2.74 9.63 -22.51
N GLY A 154 -3.57 8.78 -21.88
CA GLY A 154 -3.76 7.40 -22.30
C GLY A 154 -2.83 6.39 -21.61
N GLU A 155 -2.32 6.70 -20.42
CA GLU A 155 -1.47 5.78 -19.67
C GLU A 155 -2.17 4.45 -19.37
N ARG A 156 -1.42 3.37 -19.44
CA ARG A 156 -1.90 2.00 -19.19
C ARG A 156 -2.34 1.78 -17.74
N VAL A 157 -1.67 2.45 -16.79
CA VAL A 157 -1.99 2.39 -15.37
C VAL A 157 -1.95 3.78 -14.75
N VAL A 158 -2.99 4.14 -14.01
CA VAL A 158 -3.05 5.34 -13.19
C VAL A 158 -3.02 4.94 -11.72
N TYR A 159 -2.02 5.39 -10.96
CA TYR A 159 -1.91 5.13 -9.53
C TYR A 159 -2.48 6.30 -8.72
N VAL A 160 -3.42 6.01 -7.85
CA VAL A 160 -4.00 6.93 -6.85
C VAL A 160 -3.72 6.38 -5.47
N THR A 161 -3.13 7.17 -4.59
CA THR A 161 -2.91 6.77 -3.19
C THR A 161 -3.96 7.44 -2.31
N SER A 162 -4.78 6.65 -1.63
CA SER A 162 -5.88 7.16 -0.79
C SER A 162 -6.06 6.28 0.46
N PRO A 163 -5.69 6.78 1.64
CA PRO A 163 -5.07 8.09 1.98
C PRO A 163 -3.68 8.29 1.37
N HIS A 164 -3.41 9.53 0.93
CA HIS A 164 -2.16 9.89 0.25
C HIS A 164 -0.98 9.97 1.20
N ASN A 165 0.15 9.41 0.81
CA ASN A 165 1.42 9.60 1.50
C ASN A 165 2.33 10.51 0.64
N PRO A 166 2.73 11.70 1.15
CA PRO A 166 2.78 12.09 2.57
C PRO A 166 1.63 12.98 3.06
N ALA A 167 0.68 13.38 2.23
CA ALA A 167 -0.26 14.43 2.60
C ALA A 167 -1.37 14.00 3.58
N GLY A 168 -1.77 12.71 3.56
CA GLY A 168 -2.87 12.19 4.37
C GLY A 168 -4.26 12.41 3.79
N THR A 169 -4.39 13.15 2.69
CA THR A 169 -5.67 13.44 2.02
C THR A 169 -6.20 12.21 1.29
N GLU A 170 -7.49 12.20 1.01
CA GLU A 170 -8.17 11.11 0.33
C GLU A 170 -8.72 11.54 -1.02
N MET A 171 -8.83 10.59 -1.94
CA MET A 171 -9.68 10.73 -3.11
C MET A 171 -11.03 10.09 -2.80
N PRO A 172 -12.13 10.84 -2.71
CA PRO A 172 -13.44 10.29 -2.45
C PRO A 172 -13.85 9.23 -3.49
N LEU A 173 -14.60 8.21 -3.09
CA LEU A 173 -15.02 7.11 -3.99
C LEU A 173 -15.70 7.62 -5.26
N GLY A 174 -16.47 8.72 -5.16
CA GLY A 174 -17.09 9.36 -6.30
C GLY A 174 -16.08 9.95 -7.29
N GLU A 175 -14.95 10.47 -6.81
CA GLU A 175 -13.85 10.95 -7.66
C GLU A 175 -13.09 9.80 -8.32
N VAL A 176 -12.84 8.68 -7.60
CA VAL A 176 -12.28 7.48 -8.20
C VAL A 176 -13.17 6.96 -9.33
N ARG A 177 -14.49 6.93 -9.12
CA ARG A 177 -15.46 6.53 -10.16
C ARG A 177 -15.40 7.47 -11.37
N LYS A 178 -15.39 8.78 -11.17
CA LYS A 178 -15.26 9.77 -12.26
C LYS A 178 -13.96 9.61 -13.05
N LEU A 179 -12.86 9.36 -12.34
CA LEU A 179 -11.56 9.10 -12.97
C LEU A 179 -11.64 7.87 -13.88
N ALA A 180 -12.14 6.75 -13.35
CA ALA A 180 -12.27 5.53 -14.11
C ALA A 180 -13.30 5.63 -15.26
N ASP A 181 -14.33 6.47 -15.15
CA ASP A 181 -15.29 6.74 -16.22
C ASP A 181 -14.71 7.59 -17.36
N ALA A 182 -13.64 8.33 -17.08
CA ALA A 182 -13.01 9.26 -18.03
C ALA A 182 -11.69 8.78 -18.63
N THR A 183 -11.10 7.70 -18.08
CA THR A 183 -9.93 7.03 -18.66
C THR A 183 -10.34 6.05 -19.77
N ASP A 184 -9.36 5.65 -20.59
CA ASP A 184 -9.60 4.72 -21.71
C ASP A 184 -9.95 3.31 -21.20
N GLU A 185 -10.67 2.51 -22.03
CA GLU A 185 -11.07 1.13 -21.70
C GLU A 185 -9.87 0.20 -21.41
N GLU A 186 -8.66 0.57 -21.86
CA GLU A 186 -7.44 -0.20 -21.61
C GLU A 186 -6.63 0.31 -20.41
N THR A 187 -7.09 1.33 -19.69
CA THR A 187 -6.43 1.91 -18.52
C THR A 187 -6.94 1.25 -17.24
N LEU A 188 -6.03 0.79 -16.38
CA LEU A 188 -6.36 0.38 -15.03
C LEU A 188 -6.11 1.51 -14.04
N VAL A 189 -7.12 1.89 -13.27
CA VAL A 189 -6.97 2.75 -12.09
C VAL A 189 -6.64 1.89 -10.87
N VAL A 190 -5.45 2.05 -10.33
CA VAL A 190 -5.01 1.35 -9.11
C VAL A 190 -5.11 2.29 -7.93
N VAL A 191 -6.01 1.99 -6.98
CA VAL A 191 -6.15 2.74 -5.74
C VAL A 191 -5.32 2.07 -4.64
N ASP A 192 -4.26 2.73 -4.21
CA ASP A 192 -3.45 2.25 -3.10
C ASP A 192 -4.05 2.69 -1.76
N GLU A 193 -4.68 1.76 -1.10
CA GLU A 193 -5.30 1.90 0.21
C GLU A 193 -4.41 1.31 1.33
N ALA A 194 -3.09 1.50 1.25
CA ALA A 194 -2.18 1.03 2.30
C ALA A 194 -2.52 1.57 3.70
N TYR A 195 -3.23 2.69 3.77
CA TYR A 195 -3.70 3.33 5.00
C TYR A 195 -5.23 3.24 5.17
N GLY A 196 -5.91 2.44 4.35
CA GLY A 196 -7.37 2.39 4.27
C GLY A 196 -8.09 1.97 5.56
N GLU A 197 -7.41 1.28 6.51
CA GLU A 197 -8.00 0.96 7.82
C GLU A 197 -8.16 2.19 8.72
N PHE A 198 -7.40 3.27 8.48
CA PHE A 198 -7.47 4.53 9.25
C PHE A 198 -8.49 5.52 8.69
N SER A 199 -9.01 5.25 7.49
CA SER A 199 -9.95 6.08 6.75
C SER A 199 -11.40 5.76 7.12
N GLU A 200 -12.25 6.78 7.10
CA GLU A 200 -13.71 6.63 7.17
C GLU A 200 -14.37 6.61 5.79
N THR A 201 -13.61 6.93 4.73
CA THR A 201 -14.08 6.88 3.34
C THR A 201 -14.33 5.43 2.91
N PRO A 202 -15.43 5.13 2.23
CA PRO A 202 -15.67 3.79 1.68
C PRO A 202 -14.54 3.35 0.76
N SER A 203 -14.12 2.09 0.88
CA SER A 203 -13.05 1.53 0.07
C SER A 203 -13.42 1.46 -1.42
N ALA A 204 -12.46 1.76 -2.28
CA ALA A 204 -12.60 1.59 -3.73
C ALA A 204 -12.77 0.12 -4.15
N VAL A 205 -12.62 -0.84 -3.25
CA VAL A 205 -13.02 -2.25 -3.48
C VAL A 205 -14.48 -2.36 -3.89
N GLU A 206 -15.36 -1.45 -3.47
CA GLU A 206 -16.74 -1.42 -3.94
C GLU A 206 -16.83 -1.34 -5.47
N LEU A 207 -15.91 -0.63 -6.11
CA LEU A 207 -15.90 -0.48 -7.57
C LEU A 207 -15.44 -1.77 -8.27
N THR A 208 -14.55 -2.56 -7.67
CA THR A 208 -14.04 -3.81 -8.28
C THR A 208 -15.12 -4.88 -8.44
N ARG A 209 -16.28 -4.71 -7.79
CA ARG A 209 -17.43 -5.61 -7.94
C ARG A 209 -18.24 -5.34 -9.20
N GLU A 210 -18.16 -4.12 -9.72
CA GLU A 210 -19.00 -3.62 -10.82
C GLU A 210 -18.20 -3.31 -12.08
N ARG A 211 -16.85 -3.16 -11.95
CA ARG A 211 -15.95 -2.65 -12.98
C ARG A 211 -14.75 -3.60 -13.16
N ASP A 212 -14.20 -3.58 -14.35
CA ASP A 212 -13.00 -4.34 -14.75
C ASP A 212 -11.75 -3.46 -15.00
N ASP A 213 -11.85 -2.16 -14.69
CA ASP A 213 -10.83 -1.14 -14.86
C ASP A 213 -10.34 -0.50 -13.55
N VAL A 214 -10.72 -1.07 -12.39
CA VAL A 214 -10.26 -0.62 -11.06
C VAL A 214 -9.67 -1.78 -10.28
N ALA A 215 -8.50 -1.57 -9.68
CA ALA A 215 -7.90 -2.48 -8.71
C ALA A 215 -7.54 -1.72 -7.43
N VAL A 216 -7.52 -2.43 -6.29
CA VAL A 216 -7.19 -1.84 -4.99
C VAL A 216 -6.00 -2.57 -4.39
N LEU A 217 -5.02 -1.81 -3.92
CA LEU A 217 -3.85 -2.33 -3.22
C LEU A 217 -4.01 -2.17 -1.71
N ARG A 218 -3.65 -3.21 -0.96
CA ARG A 218 -3.71 -3.21 0.50
C ARG A 218 -2.51 -3.90 1.14
N THR A 219 -2.27 -3.64 2.42
CA THR A 219 -1.12 -4.19 3.15
C THR A 219 -1.45 -4.52 4.60
N PHE A 220 -0.77 -5.52 5.14
CA PHE A 220 -0.76 -5.80 6.57
C PHE A 220 0.32 -5.02 7.33
N SER A 221 1.09 -4.20 6.65
CA SER A 221 2.24 -3.49 7.23
C SER A 221 1.84 -2.34 8.17
N LYS A 222 0.65 -1.75 8.00
CA LYS A 222 0.23 -0.52 8.69
C LYS A 222 -0.69 -0.83 9.88
N ALA A 223 -1.99 -0.79 9.75
CA ALA A 223 -2.93 -0.99 10.85
C ALA A 223 -2.78 -2.35 11.56
N PHE A 224 -2.43 -3.39 10.82
CA PHE A 224 -2.23 -4.72 11.40
C PHE A 224 -0.87 -4.94 12.08
N GLY A 225 0.09 -4.00 11.95
CA GLY A 225 1.39 -4.09 12.62
C GLY A 225 2.31 -5.22 12.14
N LEU A 226 2.12 -5.72 10.90
CA LEU A 226 2.85 -6.87 10.35
C LEU A 226 3.89 -6.47 9.28
N ALA A 227 4.47 -5.27 9.36
CA ALA A 227 5.44 -4.76 8.39
C ALA A 227 6.61 -5.74 8.16
N GLY A 228 7.12 -6.36 9.23
CA GLY A 228 8.20 -7.35 9.18
C GLY A 228 7.80 -8.69 8.55
N CYS A 229 6.51 -9.02 8.49
CA CYS A 229 6.02 -10.25 7.87
C CYS A 229 5.99 -10.17 6.34
N ARG A 230 6.07 -8.96 5.75
CA ARG A 230 5.99 -8.75 4.31
C ARG A 230 4.75 -9.40 3.69
N LEU A 231 3.58 -8.97 4.13
CA LEU A 231 2.29 -9.44 3.61
C LEU A 231 1.47 -8.26 3.07
N GLY A 232 0.99 -8.41 1.85
CA GLY A 232 0.09 -7.48 1.20
C GLY A 232 -0.72 -8.19 0.13
N TYR A 233 -1.63 -7.47 -0.49
CA TYR A 233 -2.49 -8.03 -1.53
C TYR A 233 -3.06 -6.93 -2.42
N ALA A 234 -3.49 -7.34 -3.62
CA ALA A 234 -4.36 -6.54 -4.46
C ALA A 234 -5.74 -7.21 -4.53
N ILE A 235 -6.78 -6.40 -4.62
CA ILE A 235 -8.11 -6.83 -5.05
C ILE A 235 -8.28 -6.30 -6.47
N VAL A 236 -8.45 -7.23 -7.40
CA VAL A 236 -8.43 -6.97 -8.83
C VAL A 236 -9.81 -7.21 -9.45
N PRO A 237 -10.04 -6.81 -10.71
CA PRO A 237 -11.23 -7.18 -11.46
C PRO A 237 -11.48 -8.69 -11.47
N ARG A 238 -12.73 -9.08 -11.69
CA ARG A 238 -13.10 -10.48 -11.87
C ARG A 238 -12.38 -11.09 -13.07
N ASP A 239 -12.29 -12.42 -13.07
CA ASP A 239 -11.71 -13.22 -14.17
C ASP A 239 -10.19 -13.04 -14.39
N TRP A 240 -9.46 -12.42 -13.41
CA TRP A 240 -8.00 -12.25 -13.49
C TRP A 240 -7.20 -13.36 -12.79
N SER A 241 -7.86 -14.44 -12.34
CA SER A 241 -7.20 -15.57 -11.67
C SER A 241 -6.10 -16.22 -12.51
N GLU A 242 -6.32 -16.34 -13.82
CA GLU A 242 -5.35 -16.91 -14.76
C GLU A 242 -4.12 -16.00 -14.91
N ALA A 243 -4.32 -14.69 -14.91
CA ALA A 243 -3.23 -13.71 -14.94
C ALA A 243 -2.38 -13.83 -13.67
N TYR A 244 -3.01 -13.90 -12.48
CA TYR A 244 -2.28 -14.09 -11.22
C TYR A 244 -1.45 -15.38 -11.22
N ALA A 245 -2.03 -16.49 -11.66
CA ALA A 245 -1.31 -17.77 -11.74
C ALA A 245 -0.04 -17.70 -12.59
N ARG A 246 -0.01 -16.80 -13.58
CA ARG A 246 1.13 -16.61 -14.51
C ARG A 246 2.17 -15.61 -14.01
N VAL A 247 1.77 -14.59 -13.23
CA VAL A 247 2.66 -13.49 -12.85
C VAL A 247 3.18 -13.58 -11.42
N ASN A 248 2.50 -14.32 -10.53
CA ASN A 248 2.94 -14.41 -9.15
C ASN A 248 4.29 -15.10 -9.02
N THR A 249 5.04 -14.71 -8.00
CA THR A 249 6.26 -15.41 -7.62
C THR A 249 5.87 -16.66 -6.83
N PRO A 250 6.29 -17.86 -7.23
CA PRO A 250 5.96 -19.08 -6.50
C PRO A 250 6.33 -18.97 -5.01
N PHE A 251 5.36 -19.25 -4.14
CA PHE A 251 5.53 -19.22 -2.69
C PHE A 251 5.98 -17.86 -2.10
N ALA A 252 5.66 -16.73 -2.75
CA ALA A 252 6.13 -15.42 -2.33
C ALA A 252 5.62 -15.00 -0.95
N ALA A 253 4.34 -15.22 -0.66
CA ALA A 253 3.80 -15.03 0.69
C ALA A 253 4.17 -16.23 1.56
N SER A 254 4.88 -15.98 2.66
CA SER A 254 5.30 -17.07 3.56
C SER A 254 4.13 -17.61 4.39
N GLU A 255 4.21 -18.89 4.79
CA GLU A 255 3.22 -19.52 5.67
C GLU A 255 3.09 -18.73 6.99
N LEU A 256 4.20 -18.25 7.55
CA LEU A 256 4.21 -17.44 8.76
C LEU A 256 3.42 -16.14 8.57
N ALA A 257 3.67 -15.44 7.46
CA ALA A 257 2.98 -14.20 7.15
C ALA A 257 1.47 -14.42 6.96
N CYS A 258 1.09 -15.47 6.23
CA CYS A 258 -0.33 -15.76 5.97
C CYS A 258 -1.08 -16.16 7.24
N ARG A 259 -0.46 -16.97 8.13
CA ARG A 259 -1.07 -17.31 9.42
C ARG A 259 -1.18 -16.11 10.36
N ALA A 260 -0.16 -15.26 10.38
CA ALA A 260 -0.22 -14.02 11.15
C ALA A 260 -1.29 -13.07 10.61
N GLY A 261 -1.39 -12.94 9.28
CA GLY A 261 -2.42 -12.14 8.62
C GLY A 261 -3.83 -12.62 8.93
N LEU A 262 -4.07 -13.92 8.81
CA LEU A 262 -5.36 -14.54 9.13
C LEU A 262 -5.75 -14.29 10.60
N ALA A 263 -4.82 -14.48 11.54
CA ALA A 263 -5.05 -14.24 12.95
C ALA A 263 -5.28 -12.75 13.28
N ALA A 264 -4.60 -11.84 12.55
CA ALA A 264 -4.78 -10.40 12.69
C ALA A 264 -6.14 -9.93 12.17
N LEU A 265 -6.65 -10.53 11.07
CA LEU A 265 -8.00 -10.26 10.56
C LEU A 265 -9.10 -10.66 11.56
N ASP A 266 -8.87 -11.72 12.35
CA ASP A 266 -9.79 -12.20 13.39
C ASP A 266 -9.68 -11.39 14.71
N ASP A 267 -8.73 -10.44 14.81
CA ASP A 267 -8.52 -9.61 15.99
C ASP A 267 -8.95 -8.16 15.73
N THR A 268 -10.24 -8.00 15.46
CA THR A 268 -10.83 -6.68 15.15
C THR A 268 -10.63 -5.67 16.26
N ASP A 269 -10.73 -6.11 17.52
CA ASP A 269 -10.54 -5.23 18.70
C ASP A 269 -9.14 -4.57 18.70
N HIS A 270 -8.10 -5.32 18.32
CA HIS A 270 -6.75 -4.76 18.24
C HIS A 270 -6.61 -3.73 17.12
N VAL A 271 -7.23 -4.00 15.96
CA VAL A 271 -7.23 -3.06 14.83
C VAL A 271 -8.00 -1.79 15.19
N GLU A 272 -9.18 -1.92 15.82
CA GLU A 272 -10.00 -0.79 16.27
C GLU A 272 -9.23 0.06 17.30
N GLN A 273 -8.59 -0.55 18.30
CA GLN A 273 -7.74 0.16 19.27
C GLN A 273 -6.56 0.87 18.60
N THR A 274 -5.95 0.26 17.58
CA THR A 274 -4.88 0.87 16.80
C THR A 274 -5.39 2.10 16.05
N VAL A 275 -6.52 2.00 15.38
CA VAL A 275 -7.13 3.11 14.61
C VAL A 275 -7.52 4.25 15.54
N GLU A 276 -8.16 3.94 16.69
CA GLU A 276 -8.53 4.94 17.70
C GLU A 276 -7.30 5.65 18.26
N GLY A 277 -6.27 4.89 18.65
CA GLY A 277 -5.01 5.46 19.16
C GLY A 277 -4.29 6.33 18.13
N VAL A 278 -4.34 6.00 16.84
CA VAL A 278 -3.81 6.86 15.77
C VAL A 278 -4.64 8.14 15.64
N ARG A 279 -5.97 8.06 15.74
CA ARG A 279 -6.85 9.24 15.72
C ARG A 279 -6.51 10.18 16.87
N ASP A 280 -6.43 9.68 18.09
CA ASP A 280 -6.07 10.45 19.28
C ASP A 280 -4.67 11.10 19.12
N ALA A 281 -3.71 10.37 18.57
CA ALA A 281 -2.37 10.88 18.34
C ALA A 281 -2.34 12.00 17.27
N ARG A 282 -3.15 11.90 16.22
CA ARG A 282 -3.29 12.97 15.22
C ARG A 282 -3.90 14.23 15.85
N GLU A 283 -4.99 14.09 16.59
CA GLU A 283 -5.63 15.21 17.30
C GLU A 283 -4.63 15.89 18.26
N TYR A 284 -3.90 15.09 19.04
CA TYR A 284 -2.85 15.62 19.91
C TYR A 284 -1.78 16.40 19.12
N MET A 285 -1.35 15.90 17.96
CA MET A 285 -0.37 16.61 17.12
C MET A 285 -0.94 17.91 16.57
N TYR A 286 -2.18 17.96 16.10
CA TYR A 286 -2.82 19.17 15.61
C TYR A 286 -2.93 20.25 16.71
N ASP A 287 -3.23 19.85 17.94
CA ASP A 287 -3.37 20.76 19.07
C ASP A 287 -2.03 21.28 19.62
N ASN A 288 -0.92 20.56 19.42
CA ASN A 288 0.34 20.83 20.10
C ASN A 288 1.51 21.19 19.17
N LEU A 289 1.39 21.08 17.85
CA LEU A 289 2.42 21.52 16.92
C LEU A 289 2.26 23.00 16.61
N ASP A 290 3.30 23.80 16.86
CA ASP A 290 3.35 25.23 16.56
C ASP A 290 3.72 25.53 15.09
N CYS A 291 3.25 24.69 14.16
CA CYS A 291 3.48 24.87 12.72
C CYS A 291 2.25 24.42 11.91
N PRO A 292 2.09 24.89 10.67
CA PRO A 292 1.00 24.44 9.82
C PRO A 292 1.00 22.91 9.65
N THR A 293 -0.17 22.31 9.81
CA THR A 293 -0.40 20.88 9.61
C THR A 293 -1.59 20.68 8.68
N TRP A 294 -1.64 19.54 8.01
CA TRP A 294 -2.77 19.14 7.16
C TRP A 294 -3.50 17.96 7.78
N GLU A 295 -4.82 17.97 7.66
CA GLU A 295 -5.66 16.87 8.11
C GLU A 295 -5.28 15.57 7.39
N SER A 296 -5.07 14.51 8.14
CA SER A 296 -4.61 13.21 7.63
C SER A 296 -5.60 12.10 7.99
N GLN A 297 -5.83 11.22 7.02
CA GLN A 297 -6.54 9.96 7.23
C GLN A 297 -5.56 8.75 7.26
N GLY A 298 -4.25 9.01 7.32
CA GLY A 298 -3.22 8.00 7.55
C GLY A 298 -2.79 7.89 9.00
N ASN A 299 -1.76 7.09 9.28
CA ASN A 299 -1.11 7.00 10.60
C ASN A 299 0.09 7.96 10.74
N PHE A 300 -0.01 9.13 10.15
CA PHE A 300 1.00 10.20 10.15
C PHE A 300 0.32 11.56 9.99
N VAL A 301 1.05 12.62 10.24
CA VAL A 301 0.65 14.01 9.99
C VAL A 301 1.71 14.68 9.15
N LEU A 302 1.30 15.40 8.10
CA LEU A 302 2.17 16.31 7.36
C LEU A 302 2.22 17.64 8.09
N ALA A 303 3.43 18.11 8.39
CA ALA A 303 3.66 19.38 9.07
C ALA A 303 4.71 20.21 8.31
N GLU A 304 4.50 21.54 8.22
CA GLU A 304 5.46 22.46 7.63
C GLU A 304 6.42 22.96 8.71
N VAL A 305 7.63 22.40 8.72
CA VAL A 305 8.72 22.88 9.57
C VAL A 305 9.57 23.88 8.80
N GLY A 306 10.02 24.95 9.47
CA GLY A 306 10.93 25.94 8.87
C GLY A 306 12.27 25.31 8.44
N ASP A 307 13.03 26.08 7.65
CA ASP A 307 14.39 25.73 7.20
C ASP A 307 15.39 25.58 8.36
#